data_e840202373bebdcc934886961829b1f1
#
_entry.id   e840202373bebdcc934886961829b1f1
#
_cell.length_a   1.000
_cell.length_b   1.000
_cell.length_c   1.000
_cell.angle_alpha   90.00
_cell.angle_beta   90.00
_cell.angle_gamma   90.00
#
_symmetry.space_group_name_H-M   'P 1'
#
loop_
_entity.id
_entity.type
_entity.pdbx_description
1 polymer ?
#
loop_
_entity_poly.entity_id
_entity_poly.type
_entity_poly.pdbx_seq_one_letter_code
_entity_poly.pdbx_strand_id
1 'polypeptide(L)'
;MLPQPLQWRWRWDTLALEISHPWLQGALQARPAWNGLSLSAQSLRAPASTLAALGAPWNTMAPQGTLEIAWQPLRLGAALPAGPLAEVRWRNAATALAPVASVGTYVLRVQGGKNGAALTLSTENGLLDVTGQGSATGGGLRFQGQARYAASAGEAERAALEGFMSMLGRRSGDVVSFGV
;
A
#
# COMPACT_ATOMS: atom_id res chain seq x y z
N MET A 1 -5.24 13.01 10.71
CA MET A 1 -4.71 13.06 12.10
C MET A 1 -4.61 11.64 12.63
N LEU A 2 -3.49 11.28 13.26
CA LEU A 2 -3.37 10.02 13.99
C LEU A 2 -4.34 10.06 15.18
N PRO A 3 -5.15 9.03 15.43
CA PRO A 3 -6.13 9.03 16.52
C PRO A 3 -5.50 9.02 17.91
N GLN A 4 -4.23 8.67 18.00
CA GLN A 4 -3.44 8.70 19.24
C GLN A 4 -2.01 9.14 18.93
N PRO A 5 -1.31 9.78 19.91
CA PRO A 5 0.08 10.17 19.72
C PRO A 5 1.00 8.96 19.58
N LEU A 6 1.98 9.08 18.72
CA LEU A 6 3.07 8.12 18.62
C LEU A 6 3.89 8.17 19.88
N GLN A 7 4.11 7.03 20.52
CA GLN A 7 4.97 6.92 21.70
C GLN A 7 6.34 6.41 21.27
N TRP A 8 7.38 7.02 21.81
CA TRP A 8 8.74 6.57 21.56
C TRP A 8 9.56 6.57 22.84
N ARG A 9 10.51 5.63 22.91
CA ARG A 9 11.43 5.49 24.05
C ARG A 9 12.79 5.08 23.54
N TRP A 10 13.84 5.74 24.04
CA TRP A 10 15.21 5.32 23.81
C TRP A 10 15.59 4.18 24.75
N ARG A 11 16.11 3.11 24.18
CA ARG A 11 16.64 1.95 24.92
C ARG A 11 18.16 2.00 24.90
N TRP A 12 18.78 2.33 26.03
CA TRP A 12 20.23 2.42 26.17
C TRP A 12 20.93 1.06 26.16
N ASP A 13 20.27 0.03 26.66
CA ASP A 13 20.74 -1.37 26.70
C ASP A 13 20.95 -1.96 25.30
N THR A 14 20.16 -1.58 24.36
CA THR A 14 20.18 -2.09 22.96
C THR A 14 20.53 -1.01 21.93
N LEU A 15 20.79 0.22 22.36
CA LEU A 15 20.99 1.39 21.51
C LEU A 15 19.91 1.50 20.43
N ALA A 16 18.65 1.35 20.83
CA ALA A 16 17.51 1.31 19.93
C ALA A 16 16.48 2.39 20.30
N LEU A 17 15.90 3.01 19.30
CA LEU A 17 14.68 3.76 19.43
C LEU A 17 13.50 2.77 19.29
N GLU A 18 12.73 2.65 20.34
CA GLU A 18 11.51 1.86 20.38
C GLU A 18 10.31 2.77 20.11
N ILE A 19 9.53 2.44 19.08
CA ILE A 19 8.37 3.22 18.67
C ILE A 19 7.13 2.32 18.81
N SER A 20 6.11 2.81 19.52
CA SER A 20 4.83 2.12 19.69
C SER A 20 3.66 2.99 19.28
N HIS A 21 2.68 2.36 18.69
CA HIS A 21 1.43 2.97 18.28
C HIS A 21 0.35 1.88 18.23
N PRO A 22 -0.94 2.15 18.53
CA PRO A 22 -2.00 1.15 18.48
C PRO A 22 -2.17 0.45 17.12
N TRP A 23 -1.72 1.06 16.05
CA TRP A 23 -1.74 0.44 14.71
C TRP A 23 -0.61 -0.55 14.47
N LEU A 24 0.48 -0.50 15.25
CA LEU A 24 1.59 -1.44 15.17
C LEU A 24 1.26 -2.71 15.97
N GLN A 25 1.58 -3.86 15.43
CA GLN A 25 1.47 -5.13 16.14
C GLN A 25 2.73 -5.40 16.98
N GLY A 26 3.02 -4.47 17.90
CA GLY A 26 4.21 -4.49 18.74
C GLY A 26 5.09 -3.26 18.54
N ALA A 27 6.18 -3.17 19.29
CA ALA A 27 7.08 -2.04 19.19
C ALA A 27 8.03 -2.17 17.99
N LEU A 28 8.08 -1.14 17.16
CA LEU A 28 9.09 -1.00 16.11
C LEU A 28 10.42 -0.61 16.73
N GLN A 29 11.47 -1.35 16.43
CA GLN A 29 12.82 -1.02 16.86
C GLN A 29 13.62 -0.43 15.69
N ALA A 30 14.15 0.75 15.91
CA ALA A 30 15.07 1.42 15.02
C ALA A 30 16.44 1.53 15.68
N ARG A 31 17.48 0.95 15.07
CA ARG A 31 18.85 0.91 15.60
C ARG A 31 19.81 1.58 14.63
N PRO A 32 20.73 2.43 15.11
CA PRO A 32 21.82 2.90 14.29
C PRO A 32 22.61 1.71 13.71
N ALA A 33 22.98 1.79 12.44
CA ALA A 33 23.88 0.86 11.77
C ALA A 33 25.04 1.65 11.18
N TRP A 34 26.17 0.95 10.85
CA TRP A 34 27.37 1.62 10.36
C TRP A 34 27.13 2.61 9.22
N ASN A 35 26.19 2.30 8.31
CA ASN A 35 25.87 3.10 7.14
C ASN A 35 24.38 3.43 7.03
N GLY A 36 23.69 3.63 8.17
CA GLY A 36 22.27 3.98 8.11
C GLY A 36 21.49 3.56 9.35
N LEU A 37 20.26 3.12 9.16
CA LEU A 37 19.32 2.75 10.19
C LEU A 37 18.77 1.36 9.94
N SER A 38 18.84 0.46 10.92
CA SER A 38 18.21 -0.86 10.88
C SER A 38 16.83 -0.79 11.54
N LEU A 39 15.81 -1.19 10.83
CA LEU A 39 14.44 -1.33 11.31
C LEU A 39 14.09 -2.79 11.50
N SER A 40 13.44 -3.12 12.62
CA SER A 40 12.92 -4.48 12.85
C SER A 40 11.78 -4.80 11.88
N ALA A 41 11.58 -6.10 11.60
CA ALA A 41 10.34 -6.56 10.98
C ALA A 41 9.14 -6.13 11.80
N GLN A 42 8.08 -5.72 11.16
CA GLN A 42 6.87 -5.28 11.84
C GLN A 42 5.66 -5.40 10.92
N SER A 43 4.48 -5.34 11.53
CA SER A 43 3.23 -5.17 10.83
C SER A 43 2.39 -4.09 11.49
N LEU A 44 1.60 -3.41 10.68
CA LEU A 44 0.65 -2.42 11.14
C LEU A 44 -0.71 -2.62 10.46
N ARG A 45 -1.75 -2.21 11.19
CA ARG A 45 -3.11 -2.16 10.67
C ARG A 45 -3.69 -0.76 10.90
N ALA A 46 -4.07 -0.11 9.81
CA ALA A 46 -4.59 1.25 9.86
C ALA A 46 -5.85 1.40 9.00
N PRO A 47 -6.74 2.35 9.30
CA PRO A 47 -7.83 2.71 8.38
C PRO A 47 -7.26 3.23 7.06
N ALA A 48 -7.86 2.81 5.93
CA ALA A 48 -7.41 3.28 4.61
C ALA A 48 -7.59 4.79 4.42
N SER A 49 -8.48 5.42 5.19
CA SER A 49 -8.66 6.88 5.19
C SER A 49 -7.38 7.66 5.53
N THR A 50 -6.38 7.01 6.16
CA THR A 50 -5.07 7.62 6.41
C THR A 50 -4.30 7.95 5.12
N LEU A 51 -4.59 7.26 4.02
CA LEU A 51 -4.01 7.58 2.72
C LEU A 51 -4.37 8.98 2.24
N ALA A 52 -5.51 9.54 2.68
CA ALA A 52 -5.90 10.91 2.34
C ALA A 52 -4.87 11.96 2.77
N ALA A 53 -4.06 11.67 3.79
CA ALA A 53 -2.96 12.54 4.24
C ALA A 53 -1.80 12.63 3.22
N LEU A 54 -1.72 11.72 2.26
CA LEU A 54 -0.74 11.76 1.17
C LEU A 54 -1.08 12.79 0.08
N GLY A 55 -2.26 13.43 0.17
CA GLY A 55 -2.72 14.40 -0.82
C GLY A 55 -3.41 13.75 -2.03
N ALA A 56 -3.42 14.46 -3.16
CA ALA A 56 -4.05 13.95 -4.38
C ALA A 56 -3.28 12.74 -4.94
N PRO A 57 -3.98 11.73 -5.49
CA PRO A 57 -5.45 11.65 -5.66
C PRO A 57 -6.20 11.10 -4.43
N TRP A 58 -5.52 10.65 -3.38
CA TRP A 58 -6.08 9.91 -2.25
C TRP A 58 -7.11 10.70 -1.45
N ASN A 59 -6.89 12.02 -1.28
CA ASN A 59 -7.83 12.89 -0.59
C ASN A 59 -9.17 13.02 -1.34
N THR A 60 -9.15 12.99 -2.68
CA THR A 60 -10.36 13.04 -3.52
C THR A 60 -11.08 11.70 -3.55
N MET A 61 -10.33 10.60 -3.57
CA MET A 61 -10.89 9.25 -3.58
C MET A 61 -11.56 8.87 -2.26
N ALA A 62 -11.22 9.54 -1.15
CA ALA A 62 -11.70 9.23 0.20
C ALA A 62 -11.68 7.71 0.49
N PRO A 63 -10.49 7.09 0.50
CA PRO A 63 -10.35 5.64 0.61
C PRO A 63 -10.88 5.13 1.94
N GLN A 64 -11.60 4.01 1.89
CA GLN A 64 -12.18 3.33 3.05
C GLN A 64 -11.70 1.88 3.09
N GLY A 65 -11.97 1.19 4.20
CA GLY A 65 -11.49 -0.15 4.46
C GLY A 65 -10.26 -0.15 5.36
N THR A 66 -9.51 -1.24 5.34
CA THR A 66 -8.36 -1.46 6.23
C THR A 66 -7.09 -1.72 5.43
N LEU A 67 -6.03 -1.00 5.78
CA LEU A 67 -4.67 -1.27 5.30
C LEU A 67 -3.96 -2.15 6.31
N GLU A 68 -3.42 -3.26 5.83
CA GLU A 68 -2.50 -4.12 6.55
C GLU A 68 -1.14 -4.03 5.84
N ILE A 69 -0.12 -3.57 6.54
CA ILE A 69 1.23 -3.43 6.00
C ILE A 69 2.16 -4.29 6.83
N ALA A 70 2.89 -5.18 6.20
CA ALA A 70 3.91 -6.00 6.83
C ALA A 70 5.24 -5.83 6.09
N TRP A 71 6.35 -5.71 6.83
CA TRP A 71 7.68 -5.60 6.24
C TRP A 71 8.69 -6.46 6.98
N GLN A 72 9.69 -6.90 6.23
CA GLN A 72 10.84 -7.63 6.73
C GLN A 72 11.86 -6.66 7.34
N PRO A 73 12.85 -7.14 8.11
CA PRO A 73 13.90 -6.26 8.61
C PRO A 73 14.56 -5.48 7.50
N LEU A 74 14.62 -4.15 7.63
CA LEU A 74 15.15 -3.25 6.62
C LEU A 74 16.39 -2.51 7.15
N ARG A 75 17.34 -2.24 6.25
CA ARG A 75 18.45 -1.33 6.50
C ARG A 75 18.34 -0.15 5.57
N LEU A 76 17.97 1.01 6.13
CA LEU A 76 17.94 2.27 5.40
C LEU A 76 19.36 2.81 5.27
N GLY A 77 19.73 3.27 4.08
CA GLY A 77 21.09 3.74 3.75
C GLY A 77 22.01 2.66 3.18
N ALA A 78 21.55 1.41 3.10
CA ALA A 78 22.25 0.31 2.44
C ALA A 78 21.49 -0.14 1.18
N ALA A 79 22.13 -0.99 0.37
CA ALA A 79 21.44 -1.67 -0.72
C ALA A 79 20.27 -2.52 -0.19
N LEU A 80 19.16 -2.52 -0.90
CA LEU A 80 18.00 -3.32 -0.52
C LEU A 80 18.36 -4.82 -0.57
N PRO A 81 17.97 -5.61 0.43
CA PRO A 81 18.15 -7.05 0.38
C PRO A 81 17.32 -7.65 -0.76
N ALA A 82 17.83 -8.69 -1.38
CA ALA A 82 17.09 -9.44 -2.39
C ALA A 82 15.94 -10.24 -1.72
N GLY A 83 14.79 -10.30 -2.41
CA GLY A 83 13.61 -11.02 -1.94
C GLY A 83 12.51 -10.12 -1.36
N PRO A 84 11.54 -10.69 -0.63
CA PRO A 84 10.39 -9.94 -0.12
C PRO A 84 10.81 -8.89 0.90
N LEU A 85 10.40 -7.64 0.67
CA LEU A 85 10.65 -6.51 1.57
C LEU A 85 9.39 -6.14 2.35
N ALA A 86 8.26 -6.01 1.66
CA ALA A 86 7.01 -5.61 2.26
C ALA A 86 5.80 -6.14 1.47
N GLU A 87 4.70 -6.27 2.17
CA GLU A 87 3.37 -6.52 1.59
C GLU A 87 2.39 -5.50 2.16
N VAL A 88 1.61 -4.88 1.28
CA VAL A 88 0.51 -3.99 1.64
C VAL A 88 -0.77 -4.63 1.14
N ARG A 89 -1.69 -4.93 2.06
CA ARG A 89 -3.01 -5.47 1.74
C ARG A 89 -4.08 -4.44 2.09
N TRP A 90 -4.85 -4.05 1.10
CA TRP A 90 -6.00 -3.19 1.30
C TRP A 90 -7.27 -4.03 1.30
N ARG A 91 -7.80 -4.29 2.50
CA ARG A 91 -8.99 -5.11 2.71
C ARG A 91 -10.26 -4.29 2.63
N ASN A 92 -11.28 -4.88 1.99
CA ASN A 92 -12.58 -4.25 1.82
C ASN A 92 -12.42 -2.82 1.31
N ALA A 93 -11.57 -2.67 0.28
CA ALA A 93 -11.32 -1.38 -0.34
C ALA A 93 -12.63 -0.78 -0.83
N ALA A 94 -12.88 0.45 -0.43
CA ALA A 94 -14.04 1.22 -0.88
C ALA A 94 -13.63 2.68 -1.07
N THR A 95 -14.44 3.41 -1.79
CA THR A 95 -14.23 4.83 -2.09
C THR A 95 -15.58 5.54 -2.11
N ALA A 96 -15.58 6.80 -1.72
CA ALA A 96 -16.79 7.63 -1.82
C ALA A 96 -17.24 7.87 -3.28
N LEU A 97 -16.39 7.58 -4.25
CA LEU A 97 -16.66 7.76 -5.68
C LEU A 97 -17.43 6.59 -6.31
N ALA A 98 -17.57 5.47 -5.59
CA ALA A 98 -18.30 4.30 -6.05
C ALA A 98 -19.35 3.90 -5.02
N PRO A 99 -20.64 3.91 -5.36
CA PRO A 99 -21.72 3.59 -4.42
C PRO A 99 -21.87 2.05 -4.23
N VAL A 100 -20.77 1.39 -3.86
CA VAL A 100 -20.69 -0.04 -3.54
C VAL A 100 -20.07 -0.22 -2.16
N ALA A 101 -20.47 -1.25 -1.45
CA ALA A 101 -19.97 -1.52 -0.09
C ALA A 101 -18.47 -1.83 -0.07
N SER A 102 -17.96 -2.47 -1.10
CA SER A 102 -16.53 -2.75 -1.29
C SER A 102 -16.24 -2.97 -2.77
N VAL A 103 -15.13 -2.44 -3.22
CA VAL A 103 -14.60 -2.66 -4.58
C VAL A 103 -13.79 -3.95 -4.62
N GLY A 104 -13.13 -4.31 -3.51
CA GLY A 104 -12.35 -5.54 -3.41
C GLY A 104 -11.27 -5.54 -2.33
N THR A 105 -10.42 -6.54 -2.39
CA THR A 105 -9.19 -6.67 -1.59
C THR A 105 -8.00 -6.77 -2.53
N TYR A 106 -7.03 -5.91 -2.32
CA TYR A 106 -5.86 -5.76 -3.18
C TYR A 106 -4.57 -5.98 -2.40
N VAL A 107 -3.58 -6.58 -3.05
CA VAL A 107 -2.26 -6.84 -2.46
C VAL A 107 -1.17 -6.26 -3.32
N LEU A 108 -0.38 -5.36 -2.74
CA LEU A 108 0.86 -4.85 -3.31
C LEU A 108 2.04 -5.55 -2.63
N ARG A 109 2.84 -6.27 -3.40
CA ARG A 109 4.09 -6.89 -2.95
C ARG A 109 5.27 -6.09 -3.42
N VAL A 110 6.22 -5.89 -2.51
CA VAL A 110 7.47 -5.19 -2.77
C VAL A 110 8.62 -6.17 -2.58
N GLN A 111 9.40 -6.35 -3.63
CA GLN A 111 10.56 -7.26 -3.63
C GLN A 111 11.83 -6.47 -3.93
N GLY A 112 12.83 -6.64 -3.09
CA GLY A 112 14.14 -6.02 -3.28
C GLY A 112 14.99 -6.75 -4.31
N GLY A 113 15.87 -6.01 -4.94
CA GLY A 113 16.83 -6.49 -5.91
C GLY A 113 18.02 -5.56 -6.04
N LYS A 114 18.98 -5.92 -6.87
CA LYS A 114 20.26 -5.19 -7.04
C LYS A 114 20.09 -3.71 -7.44
N ASN A 115 19.04 -3.40 -8.20
CA ASN A 115 18.83 -2.07 -8.77
C ASN A 115 17.64 -1.31 -8.15
N GLY A 116 17.14 -1.77 -7.00
CA GLY A 116 15.98 -1.17 -6.34
C GLY A 116 14.93 -2.20 -5.97
N ALA A 117 13.66 -1.80 -5.91
CA ALA A 117 12.55 -2.67 -5.57
C ALA A 117 11.62 -2.87 -6.75
N ALA A 118 11.15 -4.10 -6.95
CA ALA A 118 10.05 -4.43 -7.84
C ALA A 118 8.73 -4.41 -7.08
N LEU A 119 7.68 -3.91 -7.72
CA LEU A 119 6.34 -3.83 -7.17
C LEU A 119 5.38 -4.68 -8.01
N THR A 120 4.52 -5.44 -7.36
CA THR A 120 3.48 -6.23 -8.03
C THR A 120 2.16 -6.04 -7.30
N LEU A 121 1.14 -5.53 -8.02
CA LEU A 121 -0.22 -5.36 -7.52
C LEU A 121 -1.10 -6.47 -8.08
N SER A 122 -1.92 -7.07 -7.23
CA SER A 122 -2.89 -8.09 -7.61
C SER A 122 -4.17 -7.96 -6.80
N THR A 123 -5.27 -8.44 -7.36
CA THR A 123 -6.55 -8.60 -6.67
C THR A 123 -6.60 -9.97 -5.97
N GLU A 124 -7.04 -10.02 -4.72
CA GLU A 124 -7.41 -11.26 -4.05
C GLU A 124 -8.88 -11.62 -4.32
N ASN A 125 -9.76 -10.64 -4.20
CA ASN A 125 -11.19 -10.77 -4.49
C ASN A 125 -11.81 -9.39 -4.71
N GLY A 126 -12.96 -9.31 -5.34
CA GLY A 126 -13.70 -8.06 -5.49
C GLY A 126 -14.48 -7.95 -6.79
N LEU A 127 -15.03 -6.76 -7.00
CA LEU A 127 -15.79 -6.38 -8.18
C LEU A 127 -14.89 -5.87 -9.32
N LEU A 128 -13.64 -5.50 -9.00
CA LEU A 128 -12.62 -5.10 -9.97
C LEU A 128 -11.39 -5.99 -9.85
N ASP A 129 -10.98 -6.56 -10.98
CA ASP A 129 -9.68 -7.18 -11.16
C ASP A 129 -8.66 -6.08 -11.47
N VAL A 130 -7.75 -5.85 -10.53
CA VAL A 130 -6.67 -4.87 -10.68
C VAL A 130 -5.34 -5.60 -10.66
N THR A 131 -4.54 -5.36 -11.65
CA THR A 131 -3.17 -5.87 -11.73
C THR A 131 -2.21 -4.73 -12.03
N GLY A 132 -0.97 -4.84 -11.58
CA GLY A 132 0.02 -3.82 -11.87
C GLY A 132 1.42 -4.30 -11.57
N GLN A 133 2.38 -3.64 -12.22
CA GLN A 133 3.80 -3.88 -12.04
C GLN A 133 4.54 -2.55 -12.02
N GLY A 134 5.62 -2.51 -11.27
CA GLY A 134 6.42 -1.31 -11.19
C GLY A 134 7.81 -1.56 -10.62
N SER A 135 8.58 -0.50 -10.57
CA SER A 135 9.90 -0.49 -9.96
C SER A 135 10.15 0.83 -9.24
N ALA A 136 10.80 0.74 -8.09
CA ALA A 136 11.30 1.88 -7.34
C ALA A 136 12.83 1.81 -7.33
N THR A 137 13.48 2.83 -7.87
CA THR A 137 14.94 2.95 -7.96
C THR A 137 15.37 4.30 -7.41
N GLY A 138 16.67 4.58 -7.35
CA GLY A 138 17.17 5.91 -7.02
C GLY A 138 16.70 7.03 -7.97
N GLY A 139 16.23 6.69 -9.16
CA GLY A 139 15.66 7.62 -10.14
C GLY A 139 14.15 7.84 -10.03
N GLY A 140 13.49 7.23 -9.05
CA GLY A 140 12.06 7.42 -8.79
C GLY A 140 11.23 6.13 -8.86
N LEU A 141 9.93 6.31 -8.78
CA LEU A 141 8.91 5.27 -8.89
C LEU A 141 8.35 5.27 -10.31
N ARG A 142 8.28 4.09 -10.91
CA ARG A 142 7.52 3.82 -12.14
C ARG A 142 6.55 2.70 -11.86
N PHE A 143 5.30 2.91 -12.17
CA PHE A 143 4.25 1.92 -11.96
C PHE A 143 3.24 1.96 -13.09
N GLN A 144 2.82 0.80 -13.58
CA GLN A 144 1.77 0.64 -14.57
C GLN A 144 0.81 -0.43 -14.10
N GLY A 145 -0.48 -0.17 -14.25
CA GLY A 145 -1.52 -1.08 -13.86
C GLY A 145 -2.71 -1.05 -14.80
N GLN A 146 -3.54 -2.06 -14.64
CA GLN A 146 -4.79 -2.23 -15.37
C GLN A 146 -5.89 -2.62 -14.41
N ALA A 147 -7.09 -2.12 -14.65
CA ALA A 147 -8.30 -2.48 -13.94
C ALA A 147 -9.37 -2.90 -14.95
N ARG A 148 -10.12 -3.94 -14.62
CA ARG A 148 -11.29 -4.40 -15.37
C ARG A 148 -12.36 -4.88 -14.40
N TYR A 149 -13.59 -4.97 -14.86
CA TYR A 149 -14.64 -5.59 -14.08
C TYR A 149 -14.35 -7.09 -13.88
N ALA A 150 -14.49 -7.55 -12.64
CA ALA A 150 -14.39 -8.97 -12.35
C ALA A 150 -15.56 -9.74 -13.01
N ALA A 151 -15.35 -11.01 -13.30
CA ALA A 151 -16.40 -11.85 -13.88
C ALA A 151 -17.62 -11.99 -12.96
N SER A 152 -17.43 -11.83 -11.65
CA SER A 152 -18.47 -11.85 -10.63
C SER A 152 -19.29 -10.56 -10.53
N ALA A 153 -18.86 -9.46 -11.15
CA ALA A 153 -19.54 -8.17 -11.08
C ALA A 153 -20.80 -8.18 -11.96
N GLY A 154 -21.96 -8.00 -11.35
CA GLY A 154 -23.26 -7.88 -12.04
C GLY A 154 -23.42 -6.53 -12.75
N GLU A 155 -24.47 -6.40 -13.56
CA GLU A 155 -24.72 -5.15 -14.31
C GLU A 155 -24.90 -3.92 -13.40
N ALA A 156 -25.63 -4.06 -12.32
CA ALA A 156 -25.84 -2.96 -11.35
C ALA A 156 -24.53 -2.50 -10.71
N GLU A 157 -23.63 -3.44 -10.37
CA GLU A 157 -22.32 -3.14 -9.80
C GLU A 157 -21.39 -2.48 -10.83
N ARG A 158 -21.41 -2.95 -12.07
CA ARG A 158 -20.65 -2.33 -13.18
C ARG A 158 -21.11 -0.90 -13.43
N ALA A 159 -22.44 -0.67 -13.46
CA ALA A 159 -22.99 0.68 -13.58
C ALA A 159 -22.58 1.60 -12.43
N ALA A 160 -22.58 1.09 -11.20
CA ALA A 160 -22.15 1.83 -10.02
C ALA A 160 -20.63 2.17 -10.03
N LEU A 161 -19.82 1.34 -10.67
CA LEU A 161 -18.36 1.51 -10.76
C LEU A 161 -17.92 2.32 -11.99
N GLU A 162 -18.80 2.60 -12.94
CA GLU A 162 -18.46 3.24 -14.23
C GLU A 162 -17.77 4.60 -14.04
N GLY A 163 -18.31 5.45 -13.15
CA GLY A 163 -17.73 6.75 -12.83
C GLY A 163 -16.33 6.62 -12.23
N PHE A 164 -16.15 5.68 -11.31
CA PHE A 164 -14.85 5.40 -10.69
C PHE A 164 -13.84 4.90 -11.71
N MET A 165 -14.20 3.94 -12.56
CA MET A 165 -13.35 3.41 -13.63
C MET A 165 -12.89 4.51 -14.60
N SER A 166 -13.79 5.41 -14.97
CA SER A 166 -13.45 6.54 -15.84
C SER A 166 -12.44 7.52 -15.25
N MET A 167 -12.34 7.60 -13.93
CA MET A 167 -11.38 8.46 -13.23
C MET A 167 -10.02 7.79 -13.02
N LEU A 168 -9.95 6.45 -13.05
CA LEU A 168 -8.70 5.72 -12.79
C LEU A 168 -7.65 5.95 -13.88
N GLY A 169 -8.05 6.13 -15.14
CA GLY A 169 -7.08 6.32 -16.20
C GLY A 169 -7.66 6.21 -17.61
N ARG A 170 -6.80 5.83 -18.55
CA ARG A 170 -7.20 5.70 -19.96
C ARG A 170 -7.93 4.39 -20.20
N ARG A 171 -9.16 4.49 -20.71
CA ARG A 171 -9.97 3.32 -21.05
C ARG A 171 -9.69 2.83 -22.48
N SER A 172 -9.63 1.51 -22.64
CA SER A 172 -9.58 0.79 -23.92
C SER A 172 -10.47 -0.45 -23.81
N GLY A 173 -11.67 -0.38 -24.40
CA GLY A 173 -12.69 -1.42 -24.20
C GLY A 173 -13.10 -1.56 -22.74
N ASP A 174 -12.97 -2.78 -22.20
CA ASP A 174 -13.31 -3.10 -20.80
C ASP A 174 -12.14 -2.91 -19.82
N VAL A 175 -10.99 -2.47 -20.30
CA VAL A 175 -9.78 -2.31 -19.52
C VAL A 175 -9.46 -0.82 -19.36
N VAL A 176 -9.15 -0.42 -18.13
CA VAL A 176 -8.62 0.91 -17.80
C VAL A 176 -7.16 0.75 -17.41
N SER A 177 -6.28 1.49 -18.08
CA SER A 177 -4.84 1.54 -17.78
C SER A 177 -4.51 2.78 -16.99
N PHE A 178 -3.68 2.63 -15.95
CA PHE A 178 -3.23 3.72 -15.08
C PHE A 178 -1.73 3.56 -14.78
N GLY A 179 -1.06 4.66 -14.37
CA GLY A 179 0.35 4.61 -14.03
C GLY A 179 0.92 5.94 -13.58
N VAL A 180 2.14 5.86 -13.04
CA VAL A 180 2.99 6.98 -12.63
C VAL A 180 4.42 6.75 -13.08
#